data_6d4768ac9321e73da172887ab21a5dd8
#
_entry.id   6d4768ac9321e73da172887ab21a5dd8
#
_cell.length_a   1.000
_cell.length_b   1.000
_cell.length_c   1.000
_cell.angle_alpha   90.00
_cell.angle_beta   90.00
_cell.angle_gamma   90.00
#
_symmetry.space_group_name_H-M   'P 1'
#
loop_
_entity.id
_entity.type
_entity.pdbx_description
1 polymer ?
#
loop_
_entity_poly.entity_id
_entity_poly.type
_entity_poly.pdbx_seq_one_letter_code
_entity_poly.pdbx_strand_id
1 'polypeptide(L)'
;CISDTDPQPLLVRSHLGLYAITTVGIINNAEELIQRYFSDHGHQFMAMSSGKVNSTELAAALINQKDDLVSGILHAQEEIDGSLTLLLLTEQGEIIAARDKLGRLPVLVGQSEDGCCISFESFAYHKLDYHDAYELGPREIVRITADGFETLSPAGQEMKICAFLWTYYGYPNSNYEGMNVEVMRYRNGE
;
A
#
# COMPACT_ATOMS: atom_id res chain seq x y z
N CYS A 1 0.87 -0.19 -10.56
CA CYS A 1 1.23 -0.53 -11.93
C CYS A 1 2.60 -1.16 -11.96
N ILE A 2 2.76 -2.25 -12.68
CA ILE A 2 4.09 -2.77 -13.00
C ILE A 2 4.63 -1.83 -14.07
N SER A 3 5.77 -1.21 -13.78
CA SER A 3 6.45 -0.29 -14.69
C SER A 3 7.89 -0.77 -14.86
N ASP A 4 8.35 -0.85 -16.11
CA ASP A 4 9.76 -1.16 -16.40
C ASP A 4 10.70 -0.04 -15.93
N THR A 5 10.14 1.12 -15.61
CA THR A 5 10.89 2.31 -15.18
C THR A 5 10.94 2.49 -13.68
N ASP A 6 10.05 1.82 -12.91
CA ASP A 6 9.98 1.88 -11.44
C ASP A 6 10.20 0.50 -10.83
N PRO A 7 11.46 0.05 -10.70
CA PRO A 7 11.73 -1.27 -10.14
C PRO A 7 11.22 -1.38 -8.70
N GLN A 8 10.52 -2.46 -8.41
CA GLN A 8 10.00 -2.83 -7.09
C GLN A 8 10.05 -4.36 -6.96
N PRO A 9 10.21 -4.93 -5.75
CA PRO A 9 10.40 -4.23 -4.48
C PRO A 9 11.78 -3.58 -4.36
N LEU A 10 11.87 -2.51 -3.55
CA LEU A 10 13.16 -1.95 -3.14
C LEU A 10 13.58 -2.54 -1.81
N LEU A 11 14.85 -2.97 -1.73
CA LEU A 11 15.48 -3.41 -0.48
C LEU A 11 16.10 -2.21 0.21
N VAL A 12 15.65 -1.92 1.41
CA VAL A 12 16.07 -0.75 2.21
C VAL A 12 16.72 -1.22 3.50
N ARG A 13 17.89 -0.66 3.80
CA ARG A 13 18.55 -0.80 5.11
C ARG A 13 18.64 0.56 5.76
N SER A 14 18.05 0.71 6.93
CA SER A 14 18.04 1.95 7.70
C SER A 14 18.18 1.66 9.20
N HIS A 15 18.04 2.69 10.02
CA HIS A 15 17.94 2.56 11.48
C HIS A 15 16.69 1.77 11.92
N LEU A 16 15.66 1.66 11.06
CA LEU A 16 14.46 0.85 11.29
C LEU A 16 14.67 -0.65 10.99
N GLY A 17 15.87 -1.05 10.56
CA GLY A 17 16.20 -2.42 10.17
C GLY A 17 16.32 -2.60 8.65
N LEU A 18 16.29 -3.87 8.23
CA LEU A 18 16.28 -4.27 6.83
C LEU A 18 14.83 -4.64 6.44
N TYR A 19 14.33 -4.04 5.37
CA TYR A 19 13.01 -4.38 4.83
C TYR A 19 12.96 -4.24 3.32
N ALA A 20 12.06 -4.97 2.68
CA ALA A 20 11.69 -4.78 1.29
C ALA A 20 10.36 -4.02 1.21
N ILE A 21 10.26 -3.02 0.34
CA ILE A 21 9.07 -2.19 0.20
C ILE A 21 8.55 -2.20 -1.23
N THR A 22 7.22 -2.29 -1.35
CA THR A 22 6.48 -2.03 -2.58
C THR A 22 5.43 -0.97 -2.34
N THR A 23 5.17 -0.13 -3.34
CA THR A 23 4.18 0.94 -3.25
C THR A 23 3.29 0.99 -4.48
N VAL A 24 2.04 1.39 -4.26
CA VAL A 24 1.11 1.76 -5.32
C VAL A 24 0.48 3.09 -4.95
N GLY A 25 0.56 4.06 -5.86
CA GLY A 25 -0.02 5.38 -5.61
C GLY A 25 0.48 6.43 -6.56
N ILE A 26 0.13 7.67 -6.26
CA ILE A 26 0.54 8.88 -6.98
C ILE A 26 0.98 9.90 -5.94
N ILE A 27 2.16 10.49 -6.12
CA ILE A 27 2.71 11.54 -5.28
C ILE A 27 2.73 12.83 -6.10
N ASN A 28 1.73 13.70 -5.88
CA ASN A 28 1.58 14.94 -6.66
C ASN A 28 2.64 15.98 -6.27
N ASN A 29 3.04 16.01 -5.02
CA ASN A 29 4.03 16.95 -4.47
C ASN A 29 5.45 16.36 -4.41
N ALA A 30 5.79 15.38 -5.27
CA ALA A 30 7.08 14.69 -5.23
C ALA A 30 8.28 15.64 -5.31
N GLU A 31 8.27 16.62 -6.22
CA GLU A 31 9.35 17.60 -6.39
C GLU A 31 9.59 18.42 -5.12
N GLU A 32 8.53 18.87 -4.46
CA GLU A 32 8.60 19.62 -3.20
C GLU A 32 9.19 18.76 -2.07
N LEU A 33 8.73 17.52 -1.94
CA LEU A 33 9.24 16.57 -0.94
C LEU A 33 10.71 16.27 -1.15
N ILE A 34 11.15 16.08 -2.39
CA ILE A 34 12.54 15.83 -2.75
C ILE A 34 13.42 17.05 -2.39
N GLN A 35 12.98 18.24 -2.73
CA GLN A 35 13.73 19.50 -2.44
C GLN A 35 13.89 19.68 -0.91
N ARG A 36 12.81 19.47 -0.15
CA ARG A 36 12.83 19.53 1.31
C ARG A 36 13.75 18.48 1.91
N TYR A 37 13.69 17.25 1.41
CA TYR A 37 14.55 16.16 1.86
C TYR A 37 16.04 16.46 1.66
N PHE A 38 16.43 17.03 0.51
CA PHE A 38 17.81 17.44 0.25
C PHE A 38 18.27 18.58 1.15
N SER A 39 17.38 19.54 1.45
CA SER A 39 17.72 20.67 2.31
C SER A 39 17.95 20.25 3.77
N ASP A 40 17.15 19.31 4.27
CA ASP A 40 17.15 18.94 5.68
C ASP A 40 18.18 17.85 6.02
N HIS A 41 18.48 16.96 5.07
CA HIS A 41 19.24 15.74 5.34
C HIS A 41 20.53 15.61 4.52
N GLY A 42 20.70 16.38 3.45
CA GLY A 42 21.91 16.34 2.61
C GLY A 42 22.16 14.98 1.92
N HIS A 43 21.14 14.13 1.81
CA HIS A 43 21.24 12.80 1.22
C HIS A 43 20.95 12.80 -0.28
N GLN A 44 21.20 11.67 -0.93
CA GLN A 44 20.93 11.44 -2.34
C GLN A 44 19.95 10.30 -2.51
N PHE A 45 19.16 10.35 -3.58
CA PHE A 45 18.36 9.21 -4.03
C PHE A 45 19.17 8.36 -5.01
N MET A 46 19.09 7.04 -4.90
CA MET A 46 19.86 6.09 -5.69
C MET A 46 19.02 5.40 -6.77
N ALA A 47 17.74 5.19 -6.50
CA ALA A 47 16.82 4.56 -7.44
C ALA A 47 16.16 5.63 -8.33
N MET A 48 16.61 5.71 -9.58
CA MET A 48 16.10 6.67 -10.56
C MET A 48 15.19 5.97 -11.57
N SER A 49 14.03 6.56 -11.82
CA SER A 49 13.06 6.07 -12.79
C SER A 49 12.88 7.10 -13.91
N SER A 50 13.35 6.77 -15.12
CA SER A 50 13.24 7.67 -16.28
C SER A 50 13.76 9.10 -16.03
N GLY A 51 14.86 9.24 -15.26
CA GLY A 51 15.45 10.52 -14.90
C GLY A 51 14.79 11.24 -13.73
N LYS A 52 13.83 10.57 -13.04
CA LYS A 52 13.18 11.07 -11.82
C LYS A 52 13.52 10.15 -10.65
N VAL A 53 13.36 10.67 -9.44
CA VAL A 53 13.47 9.86 -8.22
C VAL A 53 12.36 8.81 -8.21
N ASN A 54 12.70 7.56 -7.86
CA ASN A 54 11.72 6.48 -7.72
C ASN A 54 10.74 6.80 -6.59
N SER A 55 9.43 6.73 -6.88
CA SER A 55 8.37 7.06 -5.91
C SER A 55 8.40 6.15 -4.67
N THR A 56 8.83 4.89 -4.83
CA THR A 56 8.98 3.96 -3.71
C THR A 56 10.16 4.32 -2.82
N GLU A 57 11.26 4.80 -3.41
CA GLU A 57 12.41 5.31 -2.63
C GLU A 57 12.05 6.58 -1.85
N LEU A 58 11.31 7.49 -2.48
CA LEU A 58 10.80 8.69 -1.81
C LEU A 58 9.90 8.33 -0.62
N ALA A 59 8.99 7.38 -0.80
CA ALA A 59 8.15 6.88 0.29
C ALA A 59 8.99 6.27 1.43
N ALA A 60 9.99 5.46 1.11
CA ALA A 60 10.92 4.89 2.08
C ALA A 60 11.73 5.98 2.82
N ALA A 61 12.16 7.03 2.11
CA ALA A 61 12.86 8.16 2.71
C ALA A 61 11.99 8.91 3.73
N LEU A 62 10.70 9.10 3.44
CA LEU A 62 9.75 9.70 4.37
C LEU A 62 9.51 8.80 5.61
N ILE A 63 9.35 7.49 5.40
CA ILE A 63 9.19 6.52 6.48
C ILE A 63 10.40 6.57 7.41
N ASN A 64 11.61 6.62 6.87
CA ASN A 64 12.85 6.64 7.64
C ASN A 64 13.12 7.96 8.39
N GLN A 65 12.23 8.95 8.33
CA GLN A 65 12.33 10.16 9.17
C GLN A 65 11.78 9.98 10.59
N LYS A 66 11.22 8.81 10.90
CA LYS A 66 10.65 8.50 12.22
C LYS A 66 11.36 7.32 12.88
N ASP A 67 11.12 7.13 14.18
CA ASP A 67 11.83 6.17 15.02
C ASP A 67 11.30 4.73 14.92
N ASP A 68 10.12 4.54 14.31
CA ASP A 68 9.50 3.24 14.06
C ASP A 68 8.72 3.21 12.75
N LEU A 69 8.46 2.00 12.22
CA LEU A 69 7.80 1.80 10.93
C LEU A 69 6.37 2.34 10.91
N VAL A 70 5.60 2.18 11.98
CA VAL A 70 4.19 2.63 12.02
C VAL A 70 4.12 4.15 11.97
N SER A 71 4.87 4.83 12.84
CA SER A 71 4.98 6.30 12.84
C SER A 71 5.52 6.82 11.51
N GLY A 72 6.48 6.11 10.91
CA GLY A 72 7.03 6.44 9.59
C GLY A 72 6.00 6.35 8.47
N ILE A 73 5.23 5.28 8.43
CA ILE A 73 4.16 5.10 7.43
C ILE A 73 3.09 6.18 7.58
N LEU A 74 2.64 6.44 8.81
CA LEU A 74 1.66 7.50 9.08
C LEU A 74 2.18 8.89 8.67
N HIS A 75 3.46 9.15 8.92
CA HIS A 75 4.11 10.38 8.46
C HIS A 75 4.14 10.47 6.94
N ALA A 76 4.56 9.43 6.24
CA ALA A 76 4.57 9.42 4.78
C ALA A 76 3.18 9.65 4.18
N GLN A 77 2.15 9.02 4.76
CA GLN A 77 0.75 9.23 4.34
C GLN A 77 0.26 10.66 4.58
N GLU A 78 0.77 11.35 5.60
CA GLU A 78 0.40 12.75 5.89
C GLU A 78 1.09 13.74 4.96
N GLU A 79 2.38 13.54 4.70
CA GLU A 79 3.20 14.42 3.87
C GLU A 79 2.88 14.33 2.36
N ILE A 80 2.43 13.16 1.91
CA ILE A 80 2.14 12.92 0.50
C ILE A 80 0.77 13.53 0.13
N ASP A 81 0.81 14.49 -0.79
CA ASP A 81 -0.37 14.90 -1.54
C ASP A 81 -0.60 13.89 -2.67
N GLY A 82 -1.63 13.06 -2.50
CA GLY A 82 -1.91 12.00 -3.46
C GLY A 82 -2.44 10.73 -2.81
N SER A 83 -1.87 9.60 -3.16
CA SER A 83 -2.19 8.30 -2.58
C SER A 83 -0.94 7.47 -2.36
N LEU A 84 -0.90 6.73 -1.26
CA LEU A 84 0.18 5.80 -0.94
C LEU A 84 -0.39 4.56 -0.24
N THR A 85 -0.47 3.47 -0.96
CA THR A 85 -0.69 2.13 -0.42
C THR A 85 0.63 1.36 -0.52
N LEU A 86 1.02 0.64 0.51
CA LEU A 86 2.31 -0.04 0.56
C LEU A 86 2.26 -1.39 1.27
N LEU A 87 3.24 -2.23 0.92
CA LEU A 87 3.57 -3.45 1.63
C LEU A 87 5.06 -3.41 1.98
N LEU A 88 5.37 -3.76 3.22
CA LEU A 88 6.72 -3.91 3.74
C LEU A 88 6.92 -5.35 4.20
N LEU A 89 7.98 -6.00 3.71
CA LEU A 89 8.43 -7.29 4.23
C LEU A 89 9.66 -7.04 5.12
N THR A 90 9.55 -7.35 6.40
CA THR A 90 10.62 -7.17 7.38
C THR A 90 11.60 -8.34 7.35
N GLU A 91 12.78 -8.17 7.95
CA GLU A 91 13.76 -9.26 8.10
C GLU A 91 13.30 -10.40 9.02
N GLN A 92 12.27 -10.18 9.84
CA GLN A 92 11.62 -11.20 10.66
C GLN A 92 10.61 -12.04 9.87
N GLY A 93 10.36 -11.72 8.60
CA GLY A 93 9.37 -12.40 7.75
C GLY A 93 7.94 -11.93 7.97
N GLU A 94 7.73 -10.81 8.65
CA GLU A 94 6.42 -10.19 8.83
C GLU A 94 6.11 -9.25 7.66
N ILE A 95 4.84 -9.18 7.25
CA ILE A 95 4.38 -8.20 6.26
C ILE A 95 3.62 -7.10 6.99
N ILE A 96 4.05 -5.84 6.80
CA ILE A 96 3.28 -4.68 7.22
C ILE A 96 2.58 -4.13 5.98
N ALA A 97 1.25 -4.09 6.02
CA ALA A 97 0.42 -3.53 4.97
C ALA A 97 -0.23 -2.23 5.45
N ALA A 98 -0.19 -1.21 4.61
CA ALA A 98 -0.84 0.06 4.89
C ALA A 98 -1.69 0.50 3.70
N ARG A 99 -2.98 0.73 3.97
CA ARG A 99 -3.90 1.29 2.99
C ARG A 99 -3.75 2.81 2.93
N ASP A 100 -3.86 3.37 1.75
CA ASP A 100 -3.87 4.83 1.50
C ASP A 100 -4.72 5.62 2.50
N LYS A 101 -4.29 6.84 2.83
CA LYS A 101 -4.93 7.76 3.78
C LYS A 101 -6.45 7.89 3.58
N LEU A 102 -6.90 7.91 2.33
CA LEU A 102 -8.31 8.03 1.95
C LEU A 102 -8.91 6.70 1.45
N GLY A 103 -8.16 5.60 1.52
CA GLY A 103 -8.64 4.29 1.12
C GLY A 103 -8.99 4.16 -0.36
N ARG A 104 -8.30 4.89 -1.27
CA ARG A 104 -8.62 4.90 -2.70
C ARG A 104 -8.53 3.54 -3.37
N LEU A 105 -7.53 2.74 -2.98
CA LEU A 105 -7.37 1.36 -3.42
C LEU A 105 -7.62 0.41 -2.26
N PRO A 106 -8.23 -0.74 -2.48
CA PRO A 106 -8.44 -1.73 -1.44
C PRO A 106 -7.13 -2.41 -1.07
N VAL A 107 -7.06 -2.91 0.16
CA VAL A 107 -6.05 -3.86 0.61
C VAL A 107 -6.79 -4.96 1.34
N LEU A 108 -6.72 -6.18 0.82
CA LEU A 108 -7.50 -7.31 1.25
C LEU A 108 -6.58 -8.37 1.84
N VAL A 109 -6.97 -8.92 2.97
CA VAL A 109 -6.30 -10.07 3.61
C VAL A 109 -7.14 -11.31 3.34
N GLY A 110 -6.53 -12.27 2.68
CA GLY A 110 -7.07 -13.62 2.55
C GLY A 110 -6.44 -14.55 3.56
N GLN A 111 -7.20 -15.53 4.04
CA GLN A 111 -6.74 -16.53 5.00
C GLN A 111 -7.10 -17.93 4.55
N SER A 112 -6.21 -18.89 4.80
CA SER A 112 -6.41 -20.33 4.65
C SER A 112 -5.80 -21.07 5.86
N GLU A 113 -5.82 -22.39 5.86
CA GLU A 113 -5.14 -23.22 6.86
C GLU A 113 -3.61 -23.07 6.76
N ASP A 114 -3.09 -22.72 5.59
CA ASP A 114 -1.66 -22.59 5.31
C ASP A 114 -1.08 -21.20 5.66
N GLY A 115 -1.92 -20.22 5.99
CA GLY A 115 -1.50 -18.88 6.37
C GLY A 115 -2.34 -17.75 5.81
N CYS A 116 -1.73 -16.56 5.72
CA CYS A 116 -2.37 -15.34 5.23
C CYS A 116 -1.72 -14.86 3.93
N CYS A 117 -2.52 -14.22 3.08
CA CYS A 117 -2.05 -13.53 1.89
C CYS A 117 -2.63 -12.12 1.82
N ILE A 118 -2.00 -11.26 1.00
CA ILE A 118 -2.48 -9.90 0.75
C ILE A 118 -2.64 -9.68 -0.75
N SER A 119 -3.72 -9.02 -1.12
CA SER A 119 -4.00 -8.64 -2.51
C SER A 119 -4.81 -7.34 -2.57
N PHE A 120 -4.81 -6.72 -3.75
CA PHE A 120 -5.78 -5.66 -4.10
C PHE A 120 -7.06 -6.23 -4.73
N GLU A 121 -7.07 -7.54 -4.99
CA GLU A 121 -8.15 -8.25 -5.67
C GLU A 121 -8.49 -9.53 -4.90
N SER A 122 -9.71 -9.67 -4.39
CA SER A 122 -10.14 -10.89 -3.70
C SER A 122 -10.14 -12.11 -4.62
N PHE A 123 -10.48 -11.92 -5.88
CA PHE A 123 -10.41 -12.95 -6.91
C PHE A 123 -9.04 -13.66 -6.97
N ALA A 124 -7.94 -12.92 -6.77
CA ALA A 124 -6.59 -13.47 -6.90
C ALA A 124 -6.32 -14.59 -5.89
N TYR A 125 -6.71 -14.40 -4.65
CA TYR A 125 -6.48 -15.39 -3.60
C TYR A 125 -7.59 -16.44 -3.48
N HIS A 126 -8.81 -16.15 -3.93
CA HIS A 126 -9.86 -17.19 -4.03
C HIS A 126 -9.46 -18.32 -4.97
N LYS A 127 -8.63 -18.05 -5.99
CA LYS A 127 -8.10 -19.08 -6.89
C LYS A 127 -7.04 -19.99 -6.24
N LEU A 128 -6.57 -19.62 -5.06
CA LEU A 128 -5.59 -20.35 -4.27
C LEU A 128 -6.22 -20.92 -2.99
N ASP A 129 -7.56 -21.04 -2.96
CA ASP A 129 -8.35 -21.54 -1.84
C ASP A 129 -8.21 -20.73 -0.52
N TYR A 130 -7.87 -19.43 -0.65
CA TYR A 130 -7.98 -18.48 0.46
C TYR A 130 -9.36 -17.84 0.43
N HIS A 131 -9.87 -17.46 1.61
CA HIS A 131 -11.12 -16.74 1.78
C HIS A 131 -10.90 -15.35 2.33
N ASP A 132 -11.90 -14.47 2.13
CA ASP A 132 -11.88 -13.12 2.65
C ASP A 132 -11.82 -13.15 4.18
N ALA A 133 -10.73 -12.62 4.75
CA ALA A 133 -10.56 -12.51 6.20
C ALA A 133 -10.76 -11.08 6.67
N TYR A 134 -10.17 -10.10 5.94
CA TYR A 134 -10.25 -8.70 6.33
C TYR A 134 -10.02 -7.76 5.12
N GLU A 135 -10.68 -6.62 5.13
CA GLU A 135 -10.40 -5.48 4.25
C GLU A 135 -9.98 -4.29 5.10
N LEU A 136 -8.76 -3.76 4.85
CA LEU A 136 -8.25 -2.63 5.60
C LEU A 136 -9.10 -1.39 5.34
N GLY A 137 -9.41 -0.65 6.39
CA GLY A 137 -9.99 0.68 6.27
C GLY A 137 -8.99 1.75 5.79
N PRO A 138 -9.43 2.98 5.50
CA PRO A 138 -8.55 4.06 5.07
C PRO A 138 -7.50 4.36 6.15
N ARG A 139 -6.25 4.59 5.73
CA ARG A 139 -5.11 4.88 6.62
C ARG A 139 -4.69 3.73 7.55
N GLU A 140 -5.41 2.62 7.55
CA GLU A 140 -5.14 1.50 8.43
C GLU A 140 -3.80 0.83 8.13
N ILE A 141 -3.11 0.41 9.20
CA ILE A 141 -1.87 -0.36 9.14
C ILE A 141 -2.08 -1.67 9.88
N VAL A 142 -1.78 -2.78 9.21
CA VAL A 142 -1.85 -4.12 9.79
C VAL A 142 -0.51 -4.84 9.65
N ARG A 143 -0.19 -5.67 10.64
CA ARG A 143 0.90 -6.63 10.59
C ARG A 143 0.33 -8.02 10.29
N ILE A 144 0.95 -8.73 9.39
CA ILE A 144 0.56 -10.05 8.97
C ILE A 144 1.74 -11.01 9.19
N THR A 145 1.45 -12.13 9.81
CA THR A 145 2.36 -13.24 10.07
C THR A 145 1.79 -14.54 9.52
N ALA A 146 2.51 -15.64 9.67
CA ALA A 146 1.98 -16.96 9.32
C ALA A 146 0.75 -17.35 10.16
N ASP A 147 0.65 -16.85 11.39
CA ASP A 147 -0.40 -17.22 12.35
C ASP A 147 -1.66 -16.36 12.24
N GLY A 148 -1.59 -15.25 11.49
CA GLY A 148 -2.72 -14.33 11.34
C GLY A 148 -2.30 -12.88 11.12
N PHE A 149 -3.21 -11.94 11.44
CA PHE A 149 -2.96 -10.51 11.31
C PHE A 149 -3.44 -9.73 12.54
N GLU A 150 -2.83 -8.58 12.76
CA GLU A 150 -3.22 -7.65 13.83
C GLU A 150 -3.15 -6.19 13.35
N THR A 151 -4.04 -5.35 13.86
CA THR A 151 -4.05 -3.92 13.58
C THR A 151 -3.00 -3.20 14.41
N LEU A 152 -2.04 -2.55 13.75
CA LEU A 152 -1.01 -1.70 14.37
C LEU A 152 -1.46 -0.24 14.50
N SER A 153 -2.25 0.24 13.53
CA SER A 153 -2.87 1.56 13.57
C SER A 153 -4.30 1.46 13.03
N PRO A 154 -5.30 1.97 13.77
CA PRO A 154 -6.70 1.82 13.39
C PRO A 154 -7.05 2.65 12.13
N ALA A 155 -8.13 2.24 11.46
CA ALA A 155 -8.66 2.93 10.31
C ALA A 155 -9.08 4.38 10.62
N GLY A 156 -8.86 5.27 9.66
CA GLY A 156 -9.43 6.62 9.64
C GLY A 156 -10.92 6.60 9.30
N GLN A 157 -11.57 7.76 9.47
CA GLN A 157 -13.01 7.89 9.23
C GLN A 157 -13.37 8.36 7.81
N GLU A 158 -12.43 8.99 7.11
CA GLU A 158 -12.66 9.53 5.78
C GLU A 158 -12.25 8.54 4.71
N MET A 159 -13.21 8.15 3.86
CA MET A 159 -12.96 7.27 2.72
C MET A 159 -13.35 7.95 1.41
N LYS A 160 -12.47 7.83 0.40
CA LYS A 160 -12.71 8.27 -0.99
C LYS A 160 -12.23 7.17 -1.94
N ILE A 161 -12.91 6.05 -1.90
CA ILE A 161 -12.58 4.91 -2.75
C ILE A 161 -12.66 5.28 -4.23
N CYS A 162 -11.78 4.71 -5.04
CA CYS A 162 -11.73 4.97 -6.46
C CYS A 162 -12.86 4.23 -7.19
N ALA A 163 -13.80 4.97 -7.80
CA ALA A 163 -14.92 4.37 -8.55
C ALA A 163 -14.46 3.50 -9.74
N PHE A 164 -13.25 3.70 -10.27
CA PHE A 164 -12.66 2.88 -11.32
C PHE A 164 -12.51 1.40 -10.94
N LEU A 165 -12.46 1.09 -9.64
CA LEU A 165 -12.45 -0.30 -9.16
C LEU A 165 -13.66 -1.06 -9.68
N TRP A 166 -14.86 -0.50 -9.55
CA TRP A 166 -16.08 -1.14 -10.02
C TRP A 166 -16.37 -0.93 -11.50
N THR A 167 -16.13 0.27 -12.02
CA THR A 167 -16.55 0.62 -13.38
C THR A 167 -15.63 0.08 -14.46
N TYR A 168 -14.34 -0.07 -14.19
CA TYR A 168 -13.37 -0.44 -15.21
C TYR A 168 -12.34 -1.50 -14.77
N TYR A 169 -11.67 -1.27 -13.64
CA TYR A 169 -10.46 -2.00 -13.28
C TYR A 169 -10.73 -3.37 -12.66
N GLY A 170 -11.66 -3.45 -11.70
CA GLY A 170 -11.86 -4.64 -10.87
C GLY A 170 -12.33 -5.86 -11.66
N TYR A 171 -11.89 -7.02 -11.23
CA TYR A 171 -12.36 -8.29 -11.78
C TYR A 171 -13.85 -8.50 -11.40
N PRO A 172 -14.69 -9.09 -12.30
CA PRO A 172 -16.11 -9.31 -12.01
C PRO A 172 -16.38 -10.04 -10.70
N ASN A 173 -15.53 -11.01 -10.36
CA ASN A 173 -15.69 -11.84 -9.15
C ASN A 173 -15.08 -11.19 -7.88
N SER A 174 -14.47 -10.02 -8.00
CA SER A 174 -13.92 -9.31 -6.83
C SER A 174 -14.98 -8.53 -6.07
N ASN A 175 -14.75 -8.39 -4.77
CA ASN A 175 -15.57 -7.58 -3.88
C ASN A 175 -14.70 -6.46 -3.28
N TYR A 176 -15.27 -5.25 -3.18
CA TYR A 176 -14.66 -4.12 -2.49
C TYR A 176 -15.73 -3.43 -1.66
N GLU A 177 -15.44 -3.16 -0.38
CA GLU A 177 -16.36 -2.53 0.56
C GLU A 177 -17.73 -3.22 0.58
N GLY A 178 -17.72 -4.56 0.57
CA GLY A 178 -18.94 -5.38 0.57
C GLY A 178 -19.75 -5.35 -0.73
N MET A 179 -19.25 -4.73 -1.79
CA MET A 179 -19.92 -4.65 -3.08
C MET A 179 -19.19 -5.44 -4.16
N ASN A 180 -19.87 -6.42 -4.75
CA ASN A 180 -19.34 -7.18 -5.88
C ASN A 180 -19.27 -6.32 -7.14
N VAL A 181 -18.17 -6.47 -7.91
CA VAL A 181 -17.90 -5.68 -9.11
C VAL A 181 -18.95 -5.89 -10.21
N GLU A 182 -19.32 -7.15 -10.50
CA GLU A 182 -20.30 -7.45 -11.53
C GLU A 182 -21.71 -6.94 -11.15
N VAL A 183 -22.10 -7.12 -9.90
CA VAL A 183 -23.38 -6.61 -9.38
C VAL A 183 -23.44 -5.09 -9.48
N MET A 184 -22.33 -4.39 -9.17
CA MET A 184 -22.27 -2.94 -9.30
C MET A 184 -22.39 -2.47 -10.75
N ARG A 185 -21.70 -3.16 -11.69
CA ARG A 185 -21.81 -2.87 -13.13
C ARG A 185 -23.22 -3.09 -13.66
N TYR A 186 -23.85 -4.17 -13.23
CA TYR A 186 -25.24 -4.46 -13.59
C TYR A 186 -26.20 -3.35 -13.13
N ARG A 187 -26.11 -2.95 -11.86
CA ARG A 187 -26.94 -1.87 -11.29
C ARG A 187 -26.72 -0.50 -11.97
N ASN A 188 -25.53 -0.23 -12.46
CA ASN A 188 -25.24 1.01 -13.20
C ASN A 188 -25.80 0.98 -14.63
N GLY A 189 -26.14 -0.18 -15.17
CA GLY A 189 -26.72 -0.34 -16.50
C GLY A 189 -28.25 -0.30 -16.54
N GLU A 190 -28.92 -0.36 -15.39
CA GLU A 190 -30.37 -0.20 -15.25
C GLU A 190 -30.77 1.28 -15.21
#